data_4efae10ad75a9557537b501ddb361a56
#
_entry.id   4efae10ad75a9557537b501ddb361a56
#
_cell.length_a   1.000
_cell.length_b   1.000
_cell.length_c   1.000
_cell.angle_alpha   90.00
_cell.angle_beta   90.00
_cell.angle_gamma   90.00
#
_symmetry.space_group_name_H-M   'P 1'
#
loop_
_entity.id
_entity.type
_entity.pdbx_description
1 polymer ?
#
loop_
_entity_poly.entity_id
_entity_poly.type
_entity_poly.pdbx_seq_one_letter_code
_entity_poly.pdbx_strand_id
1 'polypeptide(L)'
;MKKSFLFLAGIVMILIFSFGFTNEEVGAKVGAYAPNISLLDNGKTIDIERFRGEYLLLTFWSSYAAPSRYMCNEYETFLKSNSKSINYLSVNLDESETLFSEVLKLDNLNNDSQFFAGNRNYNQIDKFYDLKAGYYSFLISKTGKIIAINPSVSELKNL
;
A
#
# COMPACT_ATOMS: atom_id res chain seq x y z
N MET A 1 -47.96 8.45 -31.67
CA MET A 1 -47.22 9.08 -30.56
C MET A 1 -46.87 8.13 -29.39
N LYS A 2 -47.79 7.27 -28.88
CA LYS A 2 -47.50 6.34 -27.76
C LYS A 2 -46.41 5.29 -28.04
N LYS A 3 -46.31 4.78 -29.29
CA LYS A 3 -45.27 3.77 -29.64
C LYS A 3 -43.87 4.36 -29.69
N SER A 4 -43.68 5.60 -30.10
CA SER A 4 -42.37 6.25 -30.13
C SER A 4 -41.84 6.57 -28.75
N PHE A 5 -42.75 6.87 -27.79
CA PHE A 5 -42.37 7.16 -26.41
C PHE A 5 -41.88 5.90 -25.69
N LEU A 6 -42.50 4.75 -25.94
CA LEU A 6 -42.09 3.46 -25.41
C LEU A 6 -40.71 3.01 -25.95
N PHE A 7 -40.40 3.33 -27.22
CA PHE A 7 -39.12 3.02 -27.83
C PHE A 7 -37.97 3.88 -27.25
N LEU A 8 -38.25 5.15 -27.01
CA LEU A 8 -37.30 6.09 -26.41
C LEU A 8 -37.02 5.71 -24.93
N ALA A 9 -38.05 5.32 -24.18
CA ALA A 9 -37.91 4.87 -22.79
C ALA A 9 -37.07 3.57 -22.69
N GLY A 10 -37.23 2.64 -23.63
CA GLY A 10 -36.46 1.43 -23.73
C GLY A 10 -34.97 1.69 -24.00
N ILE A 11 -34.65 2.63 -24.89
CA ILE A 11 -33.24 3.00 -25.19
C ILE A 11 -32.56 3.66 -24.00
N VAL A 12 -33.27 4.55 -23.27
CA VAL A 12 -32.76 5.20 -22.06
C VAL A 12 -32.49 4.15 -20.97
N MET A 13 -33.35 3.15 -20.80
CA MET A 13 -33.19 2.10 -19.81
C MET A 13 -32.01 1.17 -20.14
N ILE A 14 -31.73 0.88 -21.43
CA ILE A 14 -30.58 0.11 -21.88
C ILE A 14 -29.27 0.91 -21.64
N LEU A 15 -29.26 2.22 -21.83
CA LEU A 15 -28.10 3.06 -21.57
C LEU A 15 -27.75 3.15 -20.07
N ILE A 16 -28.75 3.11 -19.19
CA ILE A 16 -28.51 3.10 -17.75
C ILE A 16 -27.93 1.75 -17.28
N PHE A 17 -28.33 0.65 -17.90
CA PHE A 17 -27.78 -0.69 -17.60
C PHE A 17 -26.36 -0.91 -18.17
N SER A 18 -25.92 -0.09 -19.12
CA SER A 18 -24.58 -0.15 -19.70
C SER A 18 -23.50 0.56 -18.87
N PHE A 19 -23.87 1.29 -17.82
CA PHE A 19 -22.94 1.66 -16.75
C PHE A 19 -22.69 0.40 -15.91
N GLY A 20 -21.88 -0.48 -16.46
CA GLY A 20 -21.45 -1.68 -15.77
C GLY A 20 -20.87 -1.31 -14.42
N PHE A 21 -21.34 -1.95 -13.37
CA PHE A 21 -20.64 -2.02 -12.09
C PHE A 21 -19.26 -2.60 -12.39
N THR A 22 -18.25 -1.76 -12.59
CA THR A 22 -16.88 -2.21 -12.53
C THR A 22 -16.66 -2.59 -11.07
N ASN A 23 -16.71 -3.89 -10.78
CA ASN A 23 -16.22 -4.38 -9.48
C ASN A 23 -14.77 -3.93 -9.38
N GLU A 24 -14.53 -2.91 -8.54
CA GLU A 24 -13.18 -2.43 -8.29
C GLU A 24 -12.42 -3.56 -7.62
N GLU A 25 -11.42 -4.07 -8.33
CA GLU A 25 -10.65 -5.19 -7.84
C GLU A 25 -9.74 -4.74 -6.70
N VAL A 26 -9.81 -5.41 -5.54
CA VAL A 26 -8.94 -5.20 -4.39
C VAL A 26 -7.94 -6.34 -4.32
N GLY A 27 -6.66 -6.03 -4.24
CA GLY A 27 -5.61 -7.06 -4.18
C GLY A 27 -4.20 -6.48 -4.29
N ALA A 28 -3.20 -7.28 -3.94
CA ALA A 28 -1.79 -6.91 -3.96
C ALA A 28 -1.16 -7.00 -5.36
N LYS A 29 -1.79 -6.40 -6.36
CA LYS A 29 -1.30 -6.39 -7.75
C LYS A 29 -1.45 -5.02 -8.39
N VAL A 30 -0.61 -4.75 -9.39
CA VAL A 30 -0.66 -3.49 -10.14
C VAL A 30 -2.03 -3.32 -10.81
N GLY A 31 -2.62 -2.14 -10.66
CA GLY A 31 -3.93 -1.76 -11.18
C GLY A 31 -5.10 -2.01 -10.22
N ALA A 32 -4.95 -2.90 -9.22
CA ALA A 32 -5.95 -3.13 -8.19
C ALA A 32 -5.88 -2.07 -7.08
N TYR A 33 -6.98 -1.89 -6.34
CA TYR A 33 -6.96 -1.13 -5.10
C TYR A 33 -6.16 -1.87 -4.04
N ALA A 34 -5.28 -1.16 -3.34
CA ALA A 34 -4.52 -1.73 -2.25
C ALA A 34 -5.47 -2.22 -1.15
N PRO A 35 -5.31 -3.46 -0.67
CA PRO A 35 -6.08 -3.96 0.47
C PRO A 35 -5.87 -3.08 1.69
N ASN A 36 -6.96 -2.68 2.34
CA ASN A 36 -6.82 -1.90 3.58
C ASN A 36 -6.27 -2.76 4.70
N ILE A 37 -5.29 -2.22 5.41
CA ILE A 37 -4.78 -2.78 6.67
C ILE A 37 -4.95 -1.74 7.76
N SER A 38 -5.42 -2.20 8.90
CA SER A 38 -5.48 -1.40 10.12
C SER A 38 -4.59 -2.07 11.15
N LEU A 39 -3.52 -1.39 11.53
CA LEU A 39 -2.51 -1.88 12.47
C LEU A 39 -2.54 -1.03 13.73
N LEU A 40 -2.39 -1.66 14.87
CA LEU A 40 -2.21 -0.99 16.14
C LEU A 40 -0.77 -1.15 16.60
N ASP A 41 -0.04 -0.05 16.66
CA ASP A 41 1.33 0.00 17.17
C ASP A 41 1.43 1.05 18.27
N ASN A 42 1.78 0.62 19.49
CA ASN A 42 1.96 1.50 20.66
C ASN A 42 0.80 2.50 20.88
N GLY A 43 -0.44 2.05 20.69
CA GLY A 43 -1.65 2.87 20.83
C GLY A 43 -1.94 3.76 19.60
N LYS A 44 -1.12 3.71 18.55
CA LYS A 44 -1.38 4.36 17.25
C LYS A 44 -2.04 3.38 16.30
N THR A 45 -3.18 3.75 15.74
CA THR A 45 -3.81 2.99 14.66
C THR A 45 -3.27 3.50 13.33
N ILE A 46 -2.75 2.58 12.51
CA ILE A 46 -2.35 2.85 11.15
C ILE A 46 -3.43 2.29 10.23
N ASP A 47 -4.00 3.16 9.43
CA ASP A 47 -4.99 2.83 8.42
C ASP A 47 -4.53 3.43 7.09
N ILE A 48 -4.32 2.59 6.07
CA ILE A 48 -3.82 3.08 4.78
C ILE A 48 -4.83 3.93 4.02
N GLU A 49 -6.12 3.81 4.32
CA GLU A 49 -7.17 4.64 3.73
C GLU A 49 -6.98 6.14 4.04
N ARG A 50 -6.33 6.48 5.15
CA ARG A 50 -6.03 7.88 5.51
C ARG A 50 -5.11 8.59 4.51
N PHE A 51 -4.40 7.84 3.65
CA PHE A 51 -3.51 8.38 2.64
C PHE A 51 -4.18 8.61 1.29
N ARG A 52 -5.51 8.44 1.18
CA ARG A 52 -6.26 8.79 -0.03
C ARG A 52 -6.04 10.26 -0.39
N GLY A 53 -5.79 10.52 -1.66
CA GLY A 53 -5.42 11.85 -2.17
C GLY A 53 -3.92 12.10 -2.27
N GLU A 54 -3.09 11.23 -1.67
CA GLU A 54 -1.63 11.31 -1.67
C GLU A 54 -0.99 10.02 -2.19
N TYR A 55 0.27 10.07 -2.59
CA TYR A 55 1.04 8.87 -2.86
C TYR A 55 1.49 8.22 -1.55
N LEU A 56 1.42 6.89 -1.51
CA LEU A 56 1.91 6.10 -0.39
C LEU A 56 2.87 5.03 -0.88
N LEU A 57 4.07 5.01 -0.31
CA LEU A 57 4.99 3.88 -0.41
C LEU A 57 4.81 3.02 0.84
N LEU A 58 4.17 1.86 0.67
CA LEU A 58 3.96 0.86 1.72
C LEU A 58 5.01 -0.22 1.59
N THR A 59 5.82 -0.44 2.60
CA THR A 59 6.89 -1.45 2.60
C THR A 59 6.68 -2.44 3.73
N PHE A 60 6.74 -3.74 3.42
CA PHE A 60 6.83 -4.82 4.40
C PHE A 60 8.26 -5.32 4.47
N TRP A 61 8.77 -5.54 5.68
CA TRP A 61 10.15 -5.98 5.86
C TRP A 61 10.36 -6.76 7.16
N SER A 62 11.51 -7.43 7.23
CA SER A 62 11.97 -8.10 8.43
C SER A 62 13.47 -7.93 8.59
N SER A 63 13.94 -7.84 9.81
CA SER A 63 15.36 -7.74 10.16
C SER A 63 16.21 -8.91 9.64
N TYR A 64 15.58 -10.07 9.49
CA TYR A 64 16.24 -11.28 8.97
C TYR A 64 16.26 -11.37 7.44
N ALA A 65 15.41 -10.60 6.76
CA ALA A 65 15.31 -10.61 5.31
C ALA A 65 16.16 -9.49 4.71
N ALA A 66 17.44 -9.78 4.47
CA ALA A 66 18.40 -8.78 4.01
C ALA A 66 17.93 -7.94 2.80
N PRO A 67 17.27 -8.50 1.75
CA PRO A 67 16.78 -7.70 0.64
C PRO A 67 15.73 -6.66 1.06
N SER A 68 14.76 -7.03 1.90
CA SER A 68 13.71 -6.11 2.35
C SER A 68 14.24 -5.02 3.28
N ARG A 69 15.19 -5.38 4.16
CA ARG A 69 15.88 -4.43 5.02
C ARG A 69 16.73 -3.43 4.22
N TYR A 70 17.43 -3.89 3.19
CA TYR A 70 18.17 -3.03 2.28
C TYR A 70 17.24 -2.04 1.57
N MET A 71 16.13 -2.51 1.01
CA MET A 71 15.15 -1.64 0.33
C MET A 71 14.54 -0.61 1.28
N CYS A 72 14.26 -1.00 2.53
CA CYS A 72 13.78 -0.07 3.56
C CYS A 72 14.76 1.11 3.75
N ASN A 73 16.06 0.82 3.85
CA ASN A 73 17.12 1.83 3.97
C ASN A 73 17.21 2.73 2.73
N GLU A 74 17.14 2.14 1.53
CA GLU A 74 17.18 2.88 0.25
C GLU A 74 16.02 3.88 0.15
N TYR A 75 14.81 3.44 0.46
CA TYR A 75 13.62 4.30 0.40
C TYR A 75 13.70 5.42 1.43
N GLU A 76 14.10 5.12 2.64
CA GLU A 76 14.21 6.12 3.68
C GLU A 76 15.27 7.18 3.34
N THR A 77 16.43 6.75 2.86
CA THR A 77 17.50 7.65 2.40
C THR A 77 17.02 8.55 1.25
N PHE A 78 16.31 7.95 0.30
CA PHE A 78 15.73 8.71 -0.81
C PHE A 78 14.73 9.76 -0.33
N LEU A 79 13.79 9.38 0.53
CA LEU A 79 12.72 10.26 0.98
C LEU A 79 13.24 11.38 1.89
N LYS A 80 14.27 11.14 2.70
CA LYS A 80 14.95 12.17 3.48
C LYS A 80 15.64 13.23 2.60
N SER A 81 16.17 12.81 1.45
CA SER A 81 16.92 13.70 0.54
C SER A 81 16.06 14.37 -0.53
N ASN A 82 14.79 14.00 -0.66
CA ASN A 82 13.90 14.50 -1.72
C ASN A 82 12.62 15.07 -1.11
N SER A 83 12.30 16.30 -1.48
CA SER A 83 11.08 17.00 -1.04
C SER A 83 9.79 16.51 -1.72
N LYS A 84 9.79 15.30 -2.30
CA LYS A 84 8.61 14.76 -2.97
C LYS A 84 7.56 14.36 -1.94
N SER A 85 6.32 14.71 -2.22
CA SER A 85 5.16 14.40 -1.38
C SER A 85 4.73 12.93 -1.55
N ILE A 86 5.56 12.02 -1.04
CA ILE A 86 5.26 10.58 -0.96
C ILE A 86 5.24 10.22 0.52
N ASN A 87 4.10 9.80 1.01
CA ASN A 87 4.02 9.24 2.36
C ASN A 87 4.73 7.89 2.40
N TYR A 88 5.43 7.63 3.49
CA TYR A 88 6.13 6.37 3.68
C TYR A 88 5.58 5.66 4.92
N LEU A 89 5.19 4.41 4.72
CA LEU A 89 4.74 3.51 5.78
C LEU A 89 5.53 2.22 5.67
N SER A 90 6.39 1.98 6.63
CA SER A 90 7.26 0.81 6.69
C SER A 90 6.81 -0.09 7.84
N VAL A 91 6.40 -1.30 7.51
CA VAL A 91 5.77 -2.26 8.43
C VAL A 91 6.72 -3.43 8.65
N ASN A 92 7.24 -3.51 9.86
CA ASN A 92 8.11 -4.61 10.28
C ASN A 92 7.28 -5.79 10.79
N LEU A 93 7.68 -6.99 10.37
CA LEU A 93 7.00 -8.25 10.64
C LEU A 93 7.86 -9.22 11.47
N ASP A 94 8.84 -8.72 12.19
CA ASP A 94 9.65 -9.53 13.10
C ASP A 94 8.83 -10.08 14.27
N GLU A 95 9.30 -11.14 14.88
CA GLU A 95 8.70 -11.68 16.11
C GLU A 95 9.06 -10.85 17.34
N SER A 96 10.21 -10.17 17.31
CA SER A 96 10.78 -9.43 18.44
C SER A 96 10.78 -7.93 18.20
N GLU A 97 10.02 -7.20 19.01
CA GLU A 97 10.02 -5.73 19.03
C GLU A 97 11.39 -5.17 19.49
N THR A 98 12.09 -5.89 20.35
CA THR A 98 13.44 -5.53 20.78
C THR A 98 14.40 -5.57 19.60
N LEU A 99 14.37 -6.63 18.78
CA LEU A 99 15.20 -6.74 17.59
C LEU A 99 14.86 -5.61 16.58
N PHE A 100 13.57 -5.37 16.33
CA PHE A 100 13.14 -4.24 15.50
C PHE A 100 13.75 -2.93 15.97
N SER A 101 13.62 -2.62 17.28
CA SER A 101 14.14 -1.39 17.87
C SER A 101 15.66 -1.26 17.75
N GLU A 102 16.41 -2.34 17.91
CA GLU A 102 17.87 -2.36 17.75
C GLU A 102 18.28 -2.14 16.28
N VAL A 103 17.55 -2.76 15.35
CA VAL A 103 17.82 -2.57 13.91
C VAL A 103 17.49 -1.15 13.46
N LEU A 104 16.42 -0.51 13.97
CA LEU A 104 16.15 0.90 13.68
C LEU A 104 17.32 1.80 14.08
N LYS A 105 17.90 1.58 15.26
CA LYS A 105 19.07 2.33 15.74
C LYS A 105 20.31 2.06 14.88
N LEU A 106 20.57 0.76 14.60
CA LEU A 106 21.73 0.33 13.82
C LEU A 106 21.73 0.94 12.41
N ASP A 107 20.57 0.95 11.76
CA ASP A 107 20.40 1.41 10.40
C ASP A 107 20.03 2.91 10.31
N ASN A 108 19.90 3.59 11.47
CA ASN A 108 19.52 4.99 11.57
C ASN A 108 18.20 5.31 10.84
N LEU A 109 17.21 4.42 11.00
CA LEU A 109 15.88 4.57 10.40
C LEU A 109 15.00 5.51 11.23
N ASN A 110 14.09 6.23 10.57
CA ASN A 110 13.21 7.19 11.22
C ASN A 110 12.01 6.49 11.88
N ASN A 111 11.86 6.63 13.19
CA ASN A 111 10.79 6.02 13.95
C ASN A 111 9.37 6.47 13.53
N ASP A 112 9.22 7.62 12.87
CA ASP A 112 7.91 8.14 12.49
C ASP A 112 7.28 7.39 11.31
N SER A 113 8.11 6.75 10.46
CA SER A 113 7.69 5.97 9.30
C SER A 113 7.74 4.46 9.53
N GLN A 114 8.33 4.02 10.65
CA GLN A 114 8.57 2.61 10.97
C GLN A 114 7.57 2.11 12.00
N PHE A 115 6.89 1.00 11.69
CA PHE A 115 5.85 0.42 12.53
C PHE A 115 6.10 -1.05 12.78
N PHE A 116 6.00 -1.45 14.03
CA PHE A 116 6.11 -2.84 14.44
C PHE A 116 4.73 -3.50 14.40
N ALA A 117 4.47 -4.31 13.39
CA ALA A 117 3.25 -5.12 13.33
C ALA A 117 3.41 -6.45 14.07
N GLY A 118 4.62 -6.96 14.13
CA GLY A 118 4.94 -8.22 14.75
C GLY A 118 4.30 -9.42 14.07
N ASN A 119 4.65 -10.61 14.57
CA ASN A 119 4.15 -11.87 14.00
C ASN A 119 2.62 -12.05 14.16
N ARG A 120 1.99 -11.37 15.12
CA ARG A 120 0.54 -11.49 15.37
C ARG A 120 -0.29 -11.04 14.17
N ASN A 121 0.18 -10.03 13.45
CA ASN A 121 -0.51 -9.46 12.30
C ASN A 121 -0.06 -10.11 10.98
N TYR A 122 1.00 -10.93 10.99
CA TYR A 122 1.57 -11.52 9.79
C TYR A 122 0.53 -12.26 8.95
N ASN A 123 -0.23 -13.16 9.54
CA ASN A 123 -1.22 -13.96 8.81
C ASN A 123 -2.32 -13.10 8.14
N GLN A 124 -2.71 -12.01 8.79
CA GLN A 124 -3.69 -11.08 8.22
C GLN A 124 -3.08 -10.31 7.04
N ILE A 125 -1.87 -9.78 7.23
CA ILE A 125 -1.17 -9.02 6.19
C ILE A 125 -0.82 -9.92 5.01
N ASP A 126 -0.29 -11.13 5.27
CA ASP A 126 0.04 -12.12 4.25
C ASP A 126 -1.17 -12.50 3.40
N LYS A 127 -2.33 -12.68 4.03
CA LYS A 127 -3.59 -12.96 3.31
C LYS A 127 -3.95 -11.89 2.29
N PHE A 128 -3.65 -10.63 2.58
CA PHE A 128 -3.99 -9.50 1.73
C PHE A 128 -2.88 -9.13 0.74
N TYR A 129 -1.62 -9.30 1.11
CA TYR A 129 -0.46 -8.83 0.36
C TYR A 129 0.43 -9.94 -0.20
N ASP A 130 0.07 -11.22 0.03
CA ASP A 130 0.75 -12.42 -0.48
C ASP A 130 2.27 -12.40 -0.21
N LEU A 131 2.63 -12.27 1.05
CA LEU A 131 4.04 -12.16 1.48
C LEU A 131 4.78 -13.49 1.56
N LYS A 132 4.14 -14.63 1.24
CA LYS A 132 4.76 -15.97 1.29
C LYS A 132 5.97 -16.11 0.38
N ALA A 133 5.95 -15.41 -0.77
CA ALA A 133 7.07 -15.40 -1.71
C ALA A 133 8.17 -14.41 -1.35
N GLY A 134 7.97 -13.56 -0.33
CA GLY A 134 8.91 -12.55 0.12
C GLY A 134 8.25 -11.29 0.63
N TYR A 135 9.05 -10.37 1.14
CA TYR A 135 8.59 -9.06 1.56
C TYR A 135 8.62 -8.09 0.38
N TYR A 136 7.53 -7.35 0.19
CA TYR A 136 7.34 -6.46 -0.95
C TYR A 136 7.07 -5.03 -0.50
N SER A 137 7.36 -4.11 -1.44
CA SER A 137 6.97 -2.71 -1.34
C SER A 137 5.96 -2.39 -2.41
N PHE A 138 4.97 -1.58 -2.08
CA PHE A 138 3.86 -1.22 -2.95
C PHE A 138 3.79 0.30 -3.07
N LEU A 139 3.90 0.81 -4.28
CA LEU A 139 3.61 2.22 -4.56
C LEU A 139 2.13 2.36 -4.86
N ILE A 140 1.45 3.13 -4.02
CA ILE A 140 0.01 3.33 -4.08
C ILE A 140 -0.26 4.77 -4.54
N SER A 141 -1.09 4.90 -5.56
CA SER A 141 -1.49 6.18 -6.14
C SER A 141 -2.44 6.95 -5.23
N LYS A 142 -2.67 8.21 -5.56
CA LYS A 142 -3.64 9.08 -4.89
C LYS A 142 -5.07 8.52 -4.88
N THR A 143 -5.41 7.68 -5.86
CA THR A 143 -6.70 7.00 -5.91
C THR A 143 -6.74 5.72 -5.08
N GLY A 144 -5.61 5.30 -4.50
CA GLY A 144 -5.45 4.08 -3.71
C GLY A 144 -5.16 2.83 -4.53
N LYS A 145 -4.89 2.94 -5.83
CA LYS A 145 -4.48 1.82 -6.66
C LYS A 145 -2.99 1.58 -6.55
N ILE A 146 -2.59 0.31 -6.52
CA ILE A 146 -1.18 -0.07 -6.62
C ILE A 146 -0.71 0.24 -8.04
N ILE A 147 0.33 1.03 -8.18
CA ILE A 147 0.90 1.43 -9.48
C ILE A 147 2.27 0.80 -9.74
N ALA A 148 2.97 0.35 -8.68
CA ALA A 148 4.19 -0.44 -8.82
C ALA A 148 4.38 -1.37 -7.62
N ILE A 149 5.09 -2.48 -7.83
CA ILE A 149 5.55 -3.41 -6.79
C ILE A 149 7.08 -3.39 -6.82
N ASN A 150 7.71 -3.26 -5.67
CA ASN A 150 9.15 -3.08 -5.49
C ASN A 150 9.72 -1.96 -6.39
N PRO A 151 9.14 -0.74 -6.36
CA PRO A 151 9.60 0.35 -7.21
C PRO A 151 11.07 0.66 -6.93
N SER A 152 11.86 0.86 -7.96
CA SER A 152 13.21 1.40 -7.81
C SER A 152 13.17 2.85 -7.36
N VAL A 153 14.23 3.33 -6.74
CA VAL A 153 14.39 4.76 -6.38
C VAL A 153 14.29 5.65 -7.63
N SER A 154 14.72 5.17 -8.80
CA SER A 154 14.59 5.91 -10.06
C SER A 154 13.13 6.07 -10.50
N GLU A 155 12.28 5.07 -10.28
CA GLU A 155 10.83 5.19 -10.55
C GLU A 155 10.17 6.19 -9.60
N LEU A 156 10.54 6.17 -8.31
CA LEU A 156 10.04 7.15 -7.34
C LEU A 156 10.45 8.60 -7.69
N LYS A 157 11.61 8.79 -8.32
CA LYS A 157 12.06 10.12 -8.80
C LYS A 157 11.19 10.70 -9.90
N ASN A 158 10.48 9.86 -10.64
CA ASN A 158 9.71 10.26 -11.82
C ASN A 158 8.21 10.49 -11.53
N LEU A 159 7.79 10.48 -10.25
CA LEU A 159 6.40 10.73 -9.83
C LEU A 159 5.98 12.22 -9.89
#